data_3c2e77fbf386a46f7dc17dc772e9b625
#
_entry.id   3c2e77fbf386a46f7dc17dc772e9b625
#
_cell.length_a   1.000
_cell.length_b   1.000
_cell.length_c   1.000
_cell.angle_alpha   90.00
_cell.angle_beta   90.00
_cell.angle_gamma   90.00
#
_symmetry.space_group_name_H-M   'P 1'
#
loop_
_entity.id
_entity.type
_entity.pdbx_description
1 polymer ?
#
loop_
_entity_poly.entity_id
_entity_poly.type
_entity_poly.pdbx_seq_one_letter_code
_entity_poly.pdbx_strand_id
1 'polypeptide(L)'
;MSNSGGVGKTTLTVNLAYQLAKQGKTVAMFGLDPNGSLTLFCGLDDPLADQTMDYVLRSDFDGKYPLFPVWRDRVNGVDACLGGLPLTETSQRLVLDKRGSYLLADALEDHPLSHDIILIDCPGTIEQLHVAALSASTDVLITLKPEDKDMDAMAKLLEWISATRTELRLRPTPQIMGVVPNGAKNRAMHRDNLGLSDMQGLPDIMQHMQIQLFPTLKDSAYIANAAAAGLPLGLYRSSDPSNQIYERIANNISEEMQ
;
A
#
# COMPACT_ATOMS: atom_id res chain seq x y z
N MET A 1 -2.38 0.76 3.74
CA MET A 1 -1.76 0.91 5.09
C MET A 1 -2.16 -0.23 6.03
N SER A 2 -1.43 -0.47 7.11
CA SER A 2 -1.82 -1.29 8.26
C SER A 2 -0.87 -1.00 9.42
N ASN A 3 -1.27 -1.33 10.65
CA ASN A 3 -0.39 -1.29 11.83
C ASN A 3 0.02 -2.72 12.22
N SER A 4 0.35 -3.55 11.24
CA SER A 4 0.74 -4.95 11.44
C SER A 4 1.65 -5.42 10.31
N GLY A 5 2.69 -6.18 10.65
CA GLY A 5 3.59 -6.79 9.67
C GLY A 5 2.98 -8.04 9.02
N GLY A 6 3.34 -8.31 7.77
CA GLY A 6 2.96 -9.55 7.08
C GLY A 6 1.47 -9.70 6.75
N VAL A 7 0.70 -8.61 6.74
CA VAL A 7 -0.73 -8.62 6.35
C VAL A 7 -0.95 -8.49 4.84
N GLY A 8 0.13 -8.35 4.06
CA GLY A 8 0.09 -8.35 2.58
C GLY A 8 -0.03 -6.99 1.93
N LYS A 9 0.49 -5.91 2.53
CA LYS A 9 0.54 -4.58 1.92
C LYS A 9 1.24 -4.58 0.57
N THR A 10 2.48 -4.99 0.52
CA THR A 10 3.28 -5.08 -0.72
C THR A 10 2.63 -6.00 -1.75
N THR A 11 2.07 -7.14 -1.31
CA THR A 11 1.30 -8.04 -2.18
C THR A 11 0.13 -7.30 -2.83
N LEU A 12 -0.63 -6.54 -2.04
CA LEU A 12 -1.76 -5.76 -2.53
C LEU A 12 -1.29 -4.68 -3.50
N THR A 13 -0.27 -3.90 -3.15
CA THR A 13 0.30 -2.85 -4.00
C THR A 13 0.71 -3.38 -5.38
N VAL A 14 1.49 -4.46 -5.42
CA VAL A 14 1.99 -5.06 -6.67
C VAL A 14 0.85 -5.61 -7.54
N ASN A 15 -0.14 -6.27 -6.94
CA ASN A 15 -1.25 -6.81 -7.71
C ASN A 15 -2.22 -5.72 -8.19
N LEU A 16 -2.41 -4.64 -7.42
CA LEU A 16 -3.19 -3.48 -7.87
C LEU A 16 -2.49 -2.74 -9.00
N ALA A 17 -1.18 -2.49 -8.90
CA ALA A 17 -0.41 -1.86 -9.97
C ALA A 17 -0.57 -2.62 -11.31
N TYR A 18 -0.49 -3.95 -11.26
CA TYR A 18 -0.72 -4.78 -12.44
C TYR A 18 -2.16 -4.66 -12.99
N GLN A 19 -3.19 -4.70 -12.12
CA GLN A 19 -4.58 -4.62 -12.58
C GLN A 19 -4.91 -3.23 -13.17
N LEU A 20 -4.40 -2.17 -12.57
CA LEU A 20 -4.54 -0.81 -13.08
C LEU A 20 -3.85 -0.64 -14.44
N ALA A 21 -2.63 -1.18 -14.57
CA ALA A 21 -1.90 -1.17 -15.85
C ALA A 21 -2.63 -1.97 -16.95
N LYS A 22 -3.28 -3.09 -16.62
CA LYS A 22 -4.19 -3.81 -17.54
C LYS A 22 -5.34 -2.96 -18.03
N GLN A 23 -5.78 -1.98 -17.24
CA GLN A 23 -6.83 -1.02 -17.61
C GLN A 23 -6.29 0.16 -18.42
N GLY A 24 -5.00 0.15 -18.74
CA GLY A 24 -4.34 1.22 -19.51
C GLY A 24 -3.88 2.41 -18.68
N LYS A 25 -3.91 2.30 -17.33
CA LYS A 25 -3.39 3.35 -16.45
C LYS A 25 -1.86 3.23 -16.30
N THR A 26 -1.20 4.36 -16.14
CA THR A 26 0.20 4.43 -15.77
C THR A 26 0.33 4.50 -14.24
N VAL A 27 1.18 3.67 -13.64
CA VAL A 27 1.25 3.50 -12.18
C VAL A 27 2.69 3.64 -11.70
N ALA A 28 2.93 4.50 -10.73
CA ALA A 28 4.17 4.51 -9.96
C ALA A 28 3.92 3.82 -8.60
N MET A 29 4.78 2.88 -8.23
CA MET A 29 4.80 2.27 -6.91
C MET A 29 5.93 2.89 -6.08
N PHE A 30 5.62 3.41 -4.88
CA PHE A 30 6.59 3.97 -3.95
C PHE A 30 6.76 3.05 -2.75
N GLY A 31 7.95 2.48 -2.57
CA GLY A 31 8.28 1.61 -1.44
C GLY A 31 8.78 2.43 -0.25
N LEU A 32 7.99 2.56 0.79
CA LEU A 32 8.39 3.22 2.05
C LEU A 32 8.77 2.22 3.16
N ASP A 33 8.88 0.94 2.83
CA ASP A 33 9.28 -0.08 3.80
C ASP A 33 10.81 -0.24 3.83
N PRO A 34 11.47 -0.02 5.00
CA PRO A 34 12.91 -0.29 5.17
C PRO A 34 13.32 -1.74 4.87
N ASN A 35 12.39 -2.71 4.95
CA ASN A 35 12.67 -4.09 4.59
C ASN A 35 12.85 -4.31 3.07
N GLY A 36 12.53 -3.34 2.22
CA GLY A 36 12.71 -3.43 0.78
C GLY A 36 11.85 -4.49 0.08
N SER A 37 10.74 -4.89 0.68
CA SER A 37 9.90 -5.97 0.14
C SER A 37 9.46 -5.74 -1.30
N LEU A 38 9.25 -4.48 -1.70
CA LEU A 38 8.84 -4.13 -3.06
C LEU A 38 9.85 -4.56 -4.11
N THR A 39 11.15 -4.48 -3.82
CA THR A 39 12.26 -4.93 -4.68
C THR A 39 12.08 -6.40 -5.06
N LEU A 40 11.94 -7.26 -4.06
CA LEU A 40 11.72 -8.70 -4.26
C LEU A 40 10.43 -8.97 -5.06
N PHE A 41 9.33 -8.32 -4.70
CA PHE A 41 8.02 -8.54 -5.31
C PHE A 41 7.93 -8.04 -6.76
N CYS A 42 8.84 -7.15 -7.16
CA CYS A 42 8.97 -6.68 -8.53
C CYS A 42 10.02 -7.45 -9.35
N GLY A 43 10.76 -8.36 -8.73
CA GLY A 43 11.85 -9.10 -9.38
C GLY A 43 13.02 -8.21 -9.78
N LEU A 44 13.29 -7.17 -9.00
CA LEU A 44 14.38 -6.22 -9.21
C LEU A 44 15.57 -6.56 -8.31
N ASP A 45 16.75 -6.11 -8.70
CA ASP A 45 17.95 -6.14 -7.85
C ASP A 45 17.89 -5.03 -6.80
N ASP A 46 18.64 -5.18 -5.70
CA ASP A 46 18.73 -4.16 -4.67
C ASP A 46 19.30 -2.86 -5.22
N PRO A 47 18.63 -1.72 -5.04
CA PRO A 47 19.06 -0.43 -5.56
C PRO A 47 20.25 0.12 -4.77
N LEU A 48 21.03 1.02 -5.39
CA LEU A 48 21.98 1.85 -4.65
C LEU A 48 21.23 2.82 -3.70
N ALA A 49 21.91 3.28 -2.67
CA ALA A 49 21.27 4.14 -1.65
C ALA A 49 20.65 5.42 -2.23
N ASP A 50 21.28 6.02 -3.23
CA ASP A 50 20.79 7.21 -3.95
C ASP A 50 19.70 6.89 -5.01
N GLN A 51 19.37 5.62 -5.18
CA GLN A 51 18.32 5.13 -6.07
C GLN A 51 17.09 4.62 -5.32
N THR A 52 16.85 5.14 -4.12
CA THR A 52 15.72 4.73 -3.27
C THR A 52 14.84 5.91 -2.88
N MET A 53 13.72 5.63 -2.23
CA MET A 53 12.86 6.64 -1.63
C MET A 53 13.56 7.53 -0.58
N ASP A 54 14.73 7.11 -0.04
CA ASP A 54 15.55 8.00 0.80
C ASP A 54 15.93 9.29 0.05
N TYR A 55 16.31 9.14 -1.23
CA TYR A 55 16.68 10.29 -2.06
C TYR A 55 15.50 11.25 -2.27
N VAL A 56 14.31 10.72 -2.53
CA VAL A 56 13.08 11.51 -2.72
C VAL A 56 12.67 12.26 -1.43
N LEU A 57 12.95 11.65 -0.27
CA LEU A 57 12.59 12.21 1.05
C LEU A 57 13.67 13.17 1.61
N ARG A 58 14.56 13.70 0.78
CA ARG A 58 15.52 14.73 1.16
C ARG A 58 14.96 16.13 0.89
N SER A 59 15.36 17.09 1.72
CA SER A 59 14.97 18.48 1.53
C SER A 59 15.62 19.15 0.30
N ASP A 60 16.65 18.52 -0.27
CA ASP A 60 17.36 18.96 -1.48
C ASP A 60 17.03 18.10 -2.70
N PHE A 61 15.90 17.36 -2.69
CA PHE A 61 15.45 16.56 -3.81
C PHE A 61 15.28 17.40 -5.08
N ASP A 62 15.87 16.97 -6.18
CA ASP A 62 15.95 17.72 -7.46
C ASP A 62 14.85 17.34 -8.48
N GLY A 63 13.86 16.54 -8.07
CA GLY A 63 12.76 16.10 -8.93
C GLY A 63 13.06 14.87 -9.79
N LYS A 64 14.25 14.30 -9.70
CA LYS A 64 14.61 13.09 -10.46
C LYS A 64 14.29 11.83 -9.68
N TYR A 65 13.05 11.40 -9.76
CA TYR A 65 12.64 10.15 -9.13
C TYR A 65 13.42 8.96 -9.67
N PRO A 66 14.03 8.12 -8.80
CA PRO A 66 14.73 6.89 -9.22
C PRO A 66 13.70 5.80 -9.53
N LEU A 67 13.08 5.88 -10.71
CA LEU A 67 12.05 4.97 -11.16
C LEU A 67 12.64 3.81 -11.95
N PHE A 68 12.34 2.60 -11.52
CA PHE A 68 12.66 1.36 -12.21
C PHE A 68 11.43 0.82 -12.93
N PRO A 69 11.51 0.58 -14.25
CA PRO A 69 10.41 -0.03 -14.98
C PRO A 69 10.22 -1.48 -14.58
N VAL A 70 8.96 -1.87 -14.36
CA VAL A 70 8.60 -3.20 -13.86
C VAL A 70 7.79 -3.95 -14.91
N TRP A 71 8.10 -5.21 -15.15
CA TRP A 71 7.39 -6.16 -16.04
C TRP A 71 7.18 -5.67 -17.48
N ARG A 72 8.07 -4.82 -18.04
CA ARG A 72 7.90 -4.16 -19.36
C ARG A 72 7.60 -5.12 -20.51
N ASP A 73 8.13 -6.36 -20.45
CA ASP A 73 7.87 -7.39 -21.47
C ASP A 73 6.47 -8.03 -21.36
N ARG A 74 5.71 -7.69 -20.35
CA ARG A 74 4.43 -8.30 -20.01
C ARG A 74 3.27 -7.29 -19.90
N VAL A 75 3.54 -6.13 -19.32
CA VAL A 75 2.60 -5.02 -19.14
C VAL A 75 3.37 -3.70 -19.18
N ASN A 76 2.79 -2.68 -19.78
CA ASN A 76 3.39 -1.35 -19.85
C ASN A 76 2.83 -0.43 -18.78
N GLY A 77 3.57 0.63 -18.44
CA GLY A 77 3.10 1.73 -17.61
C GLY A 77 3.20 1.47 -16.11
N VAL A 78 4.05 0.53 -15.66
CA VAL A 78 4.36 0.34 -14.25
C VAL A 78 5.82 0.65 -13.98
N ASP A 79 6.06 1.60 -13.07
CA ASP A 79 7.38 1.93 -12.57
C ASP A 79 7.40 1.84 -11.04
N ALA A 80 8.56 1.56 -10.43
CA ALA A 80 8.74 1.49 -9.00
C ALA A 80 9.89 2.37 -8.53
N CYS A 81 9.66 3.19 -7.51
CA CYS A 81 10.70 3.80 -6.70
C CYS A 81 10.86 2.97 -5.43
N LEU A 82 12.03 2.35 -5.27
CA LEU A 82 12.24 1.30 -4.29
C LEU A 82 12.54 1.86 -2.89
N GLY A 83 12.16 1.11 -1.87
CA GLY A 83 12.54 1.33 -0.48
C GLY A 83 13.86 0.64 -0.12
N GLY A 84 14.01 0.29 1.14
CA GLY A 84 15.15 -0.47 1.64
C GLY A 84 15.83 0.15 2.86
N LEU A 85 16.95 -0.43 3.27
CA LEU A 85 17.67 -0.08 4.50
C LEU A 85 17.94 1.43 4.70
N PRO A 86 18.23 2.25 3.66
CA PRO A 86 18.42 3.70 3.84
C PRO A 86 17.23 4.40 4.51
N LEU A 87 16.01 3.89 4.34
CA LEU A 87 14.81 4.44 4.97
C LEU A 87 14.80 4.33 6.50
N THR A 88 15.64 3.50 7.10
CA THR A 88 15.80 3.44 8.57
C THR A 88 16.35 4.74 9.11
N GLU A 89 17.39 5.29 8.48
CA GLU A 89 17.98 6.59 8.85
C GLU A 89 17.04 7.72 8.44
N THR A 90 16.37 7.60 7.29
CA THR A 90 15.36 8.54 6.84
C THR A 90 14.27 8.72 7.87
N SER A 91 13.72 7.64 8.42
CA SER A 91 12.65 7.70 9.44
C SER A 91 13.05 8.56 10.63
N GLN A 92 14.31 8.43 11.09
CA GLN A 92 14.85 9.24 12.19
C GLN A 92 15.06 10.71 11.78
N ARG A 93 15.59 10.96 10.58
CA ARG A 93 15.79 12.30 10.03
C ARG A 93 14.46 13.06 9.89
N LEU A 94 13.41 12.40 9.40
CA LEU A 94 12.09 13.00 9.25
C LEU A 94 11.49 13.48 10.59
N VAL A 95 11.78 12.83 11.71
CA VAL A 95 11.34 13.27 13.05
C VAL A 95 12.00 14.60 13.44
N LEU A 96 13.24 14.80 13.04
CA LEU A 96 14.02 16.01 13.39
C LEU A 96 13.78 17.18 12.43
N ASP A 97 13.27 16.89 11.24
CA ASP A 97 12.98 17.91 10.23
C ASP A 97 11.60 18.56 10.49
N LYS A 98 11.56 19.89 10.48
CA LYS A 98 10.31 20.65 10.68
C LYS A 98 9.24 20.36 9.61
N ARG A 99 9.66 20.00 8.42
CA ARG A 99 8.80 19.61 7.29
C ARG A 99 8.78 18.10 7.04
N GLY A 100 9.44 17.31 7.87
CA GLY A 100 9.61 15.87 7.67
C GLY A 100 8.32 15.10 7.36
N SER A 101 7.20 15.53 7.95
CA SER A 101 5.87 14.96 7.66
C SER A 101 5.36 15.25 6.25
N TYR A 102 5.89 16.27 5.59
CA TYR A 102 5.38 16.76 4.29
C TYR A 102 6.36 16.57 3.13
N LEU A 103 7.59 16.12 3.38
CA LEU A 103 8.61 16.03 2.31
C LEU A 103 8.18 15.23 1.10
N LEU A 104 7.40 14.16 1.29
CA LEU A 104 6.86 13.41 0.14
C LEU A 104 5.76 14.18 -0.59
N ALA A 105 4.88 14.85 0.15
CA ALA A 105 3.85 15.70 -0.45
C ALA A 105 4.46 16.87 -1.21
N ASP A 106 5.44 17.54 -0.60
CA ASP A 106 6.20 18.64 -1.22
C ASP A 106 6.91 18.16 -2.51
N ALA A 107 7.58 16.97 -2.45
CA ALA A 107 8.24 16.41 -3.63
C ALA A 107 7.28 16.16 -4.79
N LEU A 108 6.07 15.66 -4.50
CA LEU A 108 5.05 15.41 -5.52
C LEU A 108 4.37 16.69 -6.02
N GLU A 109 4.24 17.72 -5.19
CA GLU A 109 3.69 19.03 -5.56
C GLU A 109 4.68 19.82 -6.43
N ASP A 110 5.96 19.90 -6.01
CA ASP A 110 7.00 20.64 -6.70
C ASP A 110 7.46 19.94 -8.00
N HIS A 111 7.43 18.61 -8.01
CA HIS A 111 7.90 17.77 -9.11
C HIS A 111 6.88 16.67 -9.44
N PRO A 112 5.71 17.01 -10.02
CA PRO A 112 4.66 16.05 -10.31
C PRO A 112 5.09 14.98 -11.30
N LEU A 113 4.71 13.73 -11.04
CA LEU A 113 4.91 12.62 -11.95
C LEU A 113 3.83 12.62 -13.05
N SER A 114 4.18 12.08 -14.21
CA SER A 114 3.25 11.90 -15.34
C SER A 114 2.37 10.64 -15.21
N HIS A 115 2.49 9.89 -14.13
CA HIS A 115 1.69 8.70 -13.88
C HIS A 115 0.27 9.07 -13.47
N ASP A 116 -0.70 8.27 -13.90
CA ASP A 116 -2.10 8.44 -13.50
C ASP A 116 -2.31 8.17 -12.01
N ILE A 117 -1.58 7.20 -11.45
CA ILE A 117 -1.75 6.71 -10.07
C ILE A 117 -0.40 6.49 -9.41
N ILE A 118 -0.30 6.89 -8.14
CA ILE A 118 0.83 6.58 -7.27
C ILE A 118 0.32 5.66 -6.16
N LEU A 119 0.87 4.46 -6.06
CA LEU A 119 0.59 3.50 -4.98
C LEU A 119 1.75 3.53 -3.98
N ILE A 120 1.47 3.86 -2.71
CA ILE A 120 2.49 3.96 -1.66
C ILE A 120 2.43 2.71 -0.79
N ASP A 121 3.46 1.86 -0.88
CA ASP A 121 3.64 0.68 -0.02
C ASP A 121 4.30 1.07 1.31
N CYS A 122 3.52 1.04 2.39
CA CYS A 122 3.91 1.50 3.71
C CYS A 122 4.57 0.38 4.55
N PRO A 123 5.44 0.72 5.53
CA PRO A 123 6.01 -0.24 6.46
C PRO A 123 4.96 -0.95 7.35
N GLY A 124 5.41 -1.87 8.21
CA GLY A 124 4.53 -2.69 9.06
C GLY A 124 4.06 -2.02 10.34
N THR A 125 4.74 -0.97 10.79
CA THR A 125 4.50 -0.27 12.05
C THR A 125 4.27 1.21 11.80
N ILE A 126 3.40 1.85 12.61
CA ILE A 126 3.14 3.29 12.51
C ILE A 126 4.41 4.04 12.96
N GLU A 127 5.04 4.71 12.01
CA GLU A 127 6.26 5.50 12.19
C GLU A 127 6.18 6.77 11.32
N GLN A 128 7.24 7.59 11.33
CA GLN A 128 7.28 8.84 10.57
C GLN A 128 7.08 8.65 9.06
N LEU A 129 7.51 7.50 8.50
CA LEU A 129 7.25 7.15 7.09
C LEU A 129 5.75 6.98 6.78
N HIS A 130 4.94 6.52 7.75
CA HIS A 130 3.49 6.51 7.60
C HIS A 130 2.89 7.91 7.58
N VAL A 131 3.42 8.82 8.39
CA VAL A 131 2.99 10.22 8.39
C VAL A 131 3.28 10.85 7.04
N ALA A 132 4.48 10.67 6.49
CA ALA A 132 4.86 11.16 5.17
C ALA A 132 3.98 10.56 4.06
N ALA A 133 3.70 9.24 4.11
CA ALA A 133 2.80 8.59 3.18
C ALA A 133 1.37 9.17 3.26
N LEU A 134 0.83 9.33 4.47
CA LEU A 134 -0.52 9.87 4.68
C LEU A 134 -0.63 11.31 4.18
N SER A 135 0.40 12.13 4.43
CA SER A 135 0.41 13.53 4.01
C SER A 135 0.43 13.71 2.48
N ALA A 136 0.99 12.72 1.77
CA ALA A 136 1.09 12.71 0.31
C ALA A 136 -0.07 11.97 -0.37
N SER A 137 -1.00 11.40 0.38
CA SER A 137 -2.07 10.55 -0.16
C SER A 137 -3.39 11.29 -0.27
N THR A 138 -4.18 10.96 -1.28
CA THR A 138 -5.61 11.30 -1.39
C THR A 138 -6.46 10.25 -0.70
N ASP A 139 -6.04 8.98 -0.78
CA ASP A 139 -6.81 7.83 -0.32
C ASP A 139 -5.98 6.82 0.45
N VAL A 140 -6.63 6.14 1.38
CA VAL A 140 -6.02 5.10 2.21
C VAL A 140 -6.78 3.79 2.05
N LEU A 141 -6.12 2.78 1.52
CA LEU A 141 -6.61 1.41 1.51
C LEU A 141 -5.97 0.64 2.67
N ILE A 142 -6.78 0.05 3.53
CA ILE A 142 -6.34 -0.68 4.72
C ILE A 142 -6.37 -2.18 4.42
N THR A 143 -5.31 -2.90 4.75
CA THR A 143 -5.29 -4.36 4.69
C THR A 143 -4.99 -4.96 6.06
N LEU A 144 -5.66 -6.06 6.40
CA LEU A 144 -5.51 -6.78 7.66
C LEU A 144 -5.72 -8.28 7.45
N LYS A 145 -5.15 -9.10 8.33
CA LYS A 145 -5.61 -10.48 8.47
C LYS A 145 -6.81 -10.52 9.39
N PRO A 146 -7.76 -11.45 9.21
CA PRO A 146 -8.91 -11.59 10.11
C PRO A 146 -8.51 -12.30 11.43
N GLU A 147 -7.46 -11.81 12.09
CA GLU A 147 -6.95 -12.22 13.40
C GLU A 147 -7.27 -11.12 14.43
N ASP A 148 -7.58 -11.47 15.67
CA ASP A 148 -8.00 -10.51 16.70
C ASP A 148 -6.98 -9.38 16.90
N LYS A 149 -5.69 -9.71 16.92
CA LYS A 149 -4.61 -8.71 17.02
C LYS A 149 -4.61 -7.69 15.86
N ASP A 150 -5.00 -8.12 14.65
CA ASP A 150 -5.02 -7.25 13.47
C ASP A 150 -6.31 -6.43 13.43
N MET A 151 -7.42 -6.93 14.01
CA MET A 151 -8.64 -6.15 14.24
C MET A 151 -8.36 -5.00 15.23
N ASP A 152 -7.70 -5.28 16.35
CA ASP A 152 -7.27 -4.24 17.31
C ASP A 152 -6.30 -3.23 16.69
N ALA A 153 -5.35 -3.73 15.87
CA ALA A 153 -4.39 -2.89 15.17
C ALA A 153 -5.07 -1.97 14.15
N MET A 154 -6.13 -2.44 13.49
CA MET A 154 -6.93 -1.64 12.57
C MET A 154 -7.68 -0.51 13.31
N ALA A 155 -8.31 -0.79 14.44
CA ALA A 155 -9.00 0.23 15.23
C ALA A 155 -8.03 1.37 15.60
N LYS A 156 -6.85 1.02 16.13
CA LYS A 156 -5.78 1.98 16.45
C LYS A 156 -5.29 2.76 15.23
N LEU A 157 -5.20 2.11 14.07
CA LEU A 157 -4.81 2.78 12.82
C LEU A 157 -5.87 3.82 12.40
N LEU A 158 -7.15 3.50 12.50
CA LEU A 158 -8.24 4.42 12.16
C LEU A 158 -8.24 5.66 13.07
N GLU A 159 -8.06 5.44 14.38
CA GLU A 159 -7.91 6.53 15.35
C GLU A 159 -6.70 7.41 15.03
N TRP A 160 -5.55 6.79 14.75
CA TRP A 160 -4.33 7.49 14.39
C TRP A 160 -4.48 8.29 13.08
N ILE A 161 -5.08 7.73 12.04
CA ILE A 161 -5.35 8.46 10.78
C ILE A 161 -6.21 9.70 11.07
N SER A 162 -7.27 9.55 11.85
CA SER A 162 -8.17 10.66 12.21
C SER A 162 -7.45 11.76 12.98
N ALA A 163 -6.65 11.39 13.99
CA ALA A 163 -5.86 12.32 14.77
C ALA A 163 -4.82 13.06 13.90
N THR A 164 -4.05 12.31 13.09
CA THR A 164 -2.99 12.86 12.24
C THR A 164 -3.55 13.83 11.18
N ARG A 165 -4.68 13.49 10.54
CA ARG A 165 -5.36 14.40 9.60
C ARG A 165 -5.68 15.75 10.23
N THR A 166 -6.17 15.72 11.48
CA THR A 166 -6.58 16.91 12.22
C THR A 166 -5.37 17.72 12.70
N GLU A 167 -4.39 17.05 13.29
CA GLU A 167 -3.17 17.67 13.84
C GLU A 167 -2.36 18.36 12.76
N LEU A 168 -2.11 17.67 11.65
CA LEU A 168 -1.33 18.18 10.52
C LEU A 168 -2.16 19.04 9.55
N ARG A 169 -3.49 19.10 9.72
CA ARG A 169 -4.39 19.84 8.81
C ARG A 169 -4.18 19.47 7.35
N LEU A 170 -4.08 18.17 7.07
CA LEU A 170 -3.77 17.64 5.73
C LEU A 170 -4.76 18.14 4.68
N ARG A 171 -4.22 18.54 3.51
CA ARG A 171 -5.02 19.01 2.37
C ARG A 171 -4.37 18.54 1.06
N PRO A 172 -5.10 17.80 0.18
CA PRO A 172 -6.45 17.26 0.47
C PRO A 172 -6.45 16.36 1.73
N THR A 173 -7.61 16.23 2.40
CA THR A 173 -7.73 15.32 3.53
C THR A 173 -7.82 13.89 3.01
N PRO A 174 -6.85 13.00 3.29
CA PRO A 174 -6.89 11.62 2.81
C PRO A 174 -8.18 10.90 3.23
N GLN A 175 -8.86 10.22 2.33
CA GLN A 175 -10.07 9.46 2.63
C GLN A 175 -9.73 7.98 2.90
N ILE A 176 -10.60 7.29 3.63
CA ILE A 176 -10.46 5.83 3.78
C ILE A 176 -11.32 5.19 2.70
N MET A 177 -10.68 4.76 1.63
CA MET A 177 -11.33 4.09 0.51
C MET A 177 -11.97 2.77 0.92
N GLY A 178 -11.36 2.02 1.84
CA GLY A 178 -11.91 0.76 2.31
C GLY A 178 -10.92 -0.15 3.00
N VAL A 179 -11.43 -1.31 3.38
CA VAL A 179 -10.69 -2.37 4.08
C VAL A 179 -10.68 -3.65 3.25
N VAL A 180 -9.51 -4.26 3.10
CA VAL A 180 -9.28 -5.53 2.38
C VAL A 180 -8.86 -6.60 3.39
N PRO A 181 -9.74 -7.55 3.77
CA PRO A 181 -9.34 -8.71 4.55
C PRO A 181 -8.46 -9.63 3.70
N ASN A 182 -7.27 -9.96 4.19
CA ASN A 182 -6.27 -10.72 3.45
C ASN A 182 -5.74 -11.93 4.23
N GLY A 183 -5.32 -12.97 3.54
CA GLY A 183 -4.74 -14.16 4.13
C GLY A 183 -5.71 -14.97 4.99
N ALA A 184 -7.00 -14.94 4.65
CA ALA A 184 -8.03 -15.68 5.36
C ALA A 184 -7.82 -17.19 5.23
N LYS A 185 -7.88 -17.90 6.37
CA LYS A 185 -7.78 -19.35 6.48
C LYS A 185 -9.10 -19.93 7.00
N ASN A 186 -9.33 -21.22 6.78
CA ASN A 186 -10.50 -21.90 7.34
C ASN A 186 -10.27 -22.21 8.82
N ARG A 187 -10.37 -21.20 9.68
CA ARG A 187 -10.25 -21.26 11.14
C ARG A 187 -11.46 -20.61 11.78
N ALA A 188 -11.87 -21.03 12.97
CA ALA A 188 -13.02 -20.47 13.69
C ALA A 188 -12.88 -18.94 13.86
N MET A 189 -11.78 -18.47 14.45
CA MET A 189 -11.48 -17.05 14.63
C MET A 189 -11.63 -16.23 13.33
N HIS A 190 -11.12 -16.71 12.18
CA HIS A 190 -11.26 -16.00 10.91
C HIS A 190 -12.72 -15.94 10.44
N ARG A 191 -13.49 -17.00 10.70
CA ARG A 191 -14.93 -17.02 10.35
C ARG A 191 -15.70 -16.03 11.22
N ASP A 192 -15.40 -15.99 12.51
CA ASP A 192 -16.02 -15.06 13.47
C ASP A 192 -15.70 -13.61 13.07
N ASN A 193 -14.44 -13.29 12.88
CA ASN A 193 -14.00 -11.94 12.50
C ASN A 193 -14.50 -11.50 11.11
N LEU A 194 -14.79 -12.44 10.22
CA LEU A 194 -15.37 -12.15 8.90
C LEU A 194 -16.91 -12.14 8.90
N GLY A 195 -17.56 -12.27 10.07
CA GLY A 195 -19.02 -12.28 10.18
C GLY A 195 -19.67 -13.51 9.54
N LEU A 196 -18.96 -14.65 9.51
CA LEU A 196 -19.46 -15.93 9.00
C LEU A 196 -19.99 -16.84 10.12
N SER A 197 -20.22 -16.29 11.30
CA SER A 197 -20.82 -16.90 12.50
C SER A 197 -21.86 -15.95 13.06
N ASP A 198 -22.48 -16.31 14.18
CA ASP A 198 -23.47 -15.47 14.89
C ASP A 198 -22.83 -14.33 15.70
N MET A 199 -21.49 -14.15 15.60
CA MET A 199 -20.76 -13.07 16.27
C MET A 199 -20.66 -11.84 15.38
N GLN A 200 -20.66 -10.65 16.00
CA GLN A 200 -20.39 -9.40 15.31
C GLN A 200 -18.97 -9.41 14.74
N GLY A 201 -18.85 -9.23 13.44
CA GLY A 201 -17.58 -9.29 12.72
C GLY A 201 -17.23 -8.00 11.98
N LEU A 202 -16.20 -8.07 11.17
CA LEU A 202 -15.72 -6.96 10.35
C LEU A 202 -16.80 -6.32 9.45
N PRO A 203 -17.74 -7.07 8.83
CA PRO A 203 -18.80 -6.46 8.04
C PRO A 203 -19.67 -5.49 8.83
N ASP A 204 -20.08 -5.86 10.06
CA ASP A 204 -20.92 -5.03 10.91
C ASP A 204 -20.20 -3.76 11.37
N ILE A 205 -18.91 -3.91 11.71
CA ILE A 205 -18.04 -2.79 12.10
C ILE A 205 -17.89 -1.80 10.94
N MET A 206 -17.58 -2.31 9.74
CA MET A 206 -17.39 -1.46 8.56
C MET A 206 -18.67 -0.79 8.12
N GLN A 207 -19.81 -1.47 8.19
CA GLN A 207 -21.12 -0.89 7.92
C GLN A 207 -21.44 0.26 8.90
N HIS A 208 -21.19 0.06 10.20
CA HIS A 208 -21.40 1.10 11.21
C HIS A 208 -20.51 2.33 10.99
N MET A 209 -19.28 2.11 10.55
CA MET A 209 -18.32 3.18 10.25
C MET A 209 -18.50 3.80 8.87
N GLN A 210 -19.40 3.28 8.04
CA GLN A 210 -19.59 3.65 6.62
C GLN A 210 -18.30 3.52 5.79
N ILE A 211 -17.48 2.52 6.11
CA ILE A 211 -16.25 2.21 5.38
C ILE A 211 -16.52 1.01 4.47
N GLN A 212 -16.05 1.09 3.23
CA GLN A 212 -16.19 0.00 2.26
C GLN A 212 -15.40 -1.23 2.71
N LEU A 213 -16.06 -2.40 2.69
CA LEU A 213 -15.42 -3.69 2.89
C LEU A 213 -15.27 -4.40 1.54
N PHE A 214 -14.04 -4.62 1.12
CA PHE A 214 -13.75 -5.39 -0.10
C PHE A 214 -13.86 -6.90 0.16
N PRO A 215 -14.04 -7.71 -0.91
CA PRO A 215 -14.05 -9.16 -0.77
C PRO A 215 -12.74 -9.69 -0.17
N THR A 216 -12.88 -10.76 0.62
CA THR A 216 -11.76 -11.37 1.35
C THR A 216 -10.81 -12.13 0.43
N LEU A 217 -9.53 -11.80 0.48
CA LEU A 217 -8.44 -12.57 -0.13
C LEU A 217 -8.09 -13.77 0.76
N LYS A 218 -8.16 -14.96 0.20
CA LYS A 218 -7.78 -16.20 0.91
C LYS A 218 -6.25 -16.36 0.91
N ASP A 219 -5.76 -17.03 1.94
CA ASP A 219 -4.36 -17.48 1.97
C ASP A 219 -4.09 -18.44 0.81
N SER A 220 -3.06 -18.18 0.03
CA SER A 220 -2.74 -18.93 -1.18
C SER A 220 -1.23 -19.05 -1.39
N ALA A 221 -0.77 -20.30 -1.57
CA ALA A 221 0.62 -20.55 -1.93
C ALA A 221 0.97 -19.94 -3.30
N TYR A 222 0.02 -19.76 -4.20
CA TYR A 222 0.27 -19.13 -5.50
C TYR A 222 0.62 -17.65 -5.37
N ILE A 223 0.01 -16.94 -4.40
CA ILE A 223 0.36 -15.55 -4.12
C ILE A 223 1.80 -15.47 -3.60
N ALA A 224 2.19 -16.36 -2.68
CA ALA A 224 3.56 -16.41 -2.16
C ALA A 224 4.58 -16.79 -3.26
N ASN A 225 4.26 -17.76 -4.10
CA ASN A 225 5.11 -18.18 -5.21
C ASN A 225 5.25 -17.08 -6.28
N ALA A 226 4.18 -16.36 -6.57
CA ALA A 226 4.21 -15.22 -7.49
C ALA A 226 5.16 -14.12 -6.97
N ALA A 227 5.05 -13.77 -5.69
CA ALA A 227 5.95 -12.82 -5.03
C ALA A 227 7.41 -13.28 -5.09
N ALA A 228 7.69 -14.55 -4.80
CA ALA A 228 9.04 -15.13 -4.90
C ALA A 228 9.59 -15.13 -6.34
N ALA A 229 8.71 -15.17 -7.34
CA ALA A 229 9.07 -15.06 -8.75
C ALA A 229 9.19 -13.61 -9.25
N GLY A 230 8.98 -12.60 -8.39
CA GLY A 230 9.00 -11.18 -8.76
C GLY A 230 7.85 -10.78 -9.69
N LEU A 231 6.71 -11.47 -9.61
CA LEU A 231 5.58 -11.28 -10.52
C LEU A 231 4.28 -11.01 -9.74
N PRO A 232 3.36 -10.18 -10.27
CA PRO A 232 2.00 -10.13 -9.78
C PRO A 232 1.28 -11.45 -10.08
N LEU A 233 0.30 -11.80 -9.26
CA LEU A 233 -0.44 -13.06 -9.39
C LEU A 233 -1.05 -13.22 -10.80
N GLY A 234 -1.52 -12.14 -11.41
CA GLY A 234 -2.14 -12.18 -12.73
C GLY A 234 -1.18 -12.56 -13.86
N LEU A 235 0.12 -12.25 -13.73
CA LEU A 235 1.18 -12.72 -14.64
C LEU A 235 1.66 -14.13 -14.30
N TYR A 236 1.69 -14.49 -13.02
CA TYR A 236 2.11 -15.81 -12.56
C TYR A 236 1.04 -16.88 -12.80
N ARG A 237 -0.22 -16.56 -12.50
CA ARG A 237 -1.37 -17.45 -12.63
C ARG A 237 -2.65 -16.67 -12.95
N SER A 238 -2.90 -16.41 -14.21
CA SER A 238 -4.04 -15.60 -14.67
C SER A 238 -5.41 -16.15 -14.28
N SER A 239 -5.54 -17.48 -14.13
CA SER A 239 -6.79 -18.15 -13.76
C SER A 239 -7.09 -18.19 -12.25
N ASP A 240 -6.22 -17.62 -11.39
CA ASP A 240 -6.44 -17.60 -9.94
C ASP A 240 -7.61 -16.67 -9.59
N PRO A 241 -8.61 -17.14 -8.79
CA PRO A 241 -9.80 -16.34 -8.47
C PRO A 241 -9.49 -15.05 -7.69
N SER A 242 -8.35 -14.97 -6.98
CA SER A 242 -7.93 -13.76 -6.30
C SER A 242 -7.69 -12.58 -7.25
N ASN A 243 -7.41 -12.86 -8.53
CA ASN A 243 -7.26 -11.81 -9.54
C ASN A 243 -8.54 -10.98 -9.72
N GLN A 244 -9.71 -11.59 -9.58
CA GLN A 244 -11.00 -10.88 -9.67
C GLN A 244 -11.20 -9.91 -8.50
N ILE A 245 -10.65 -10.23 -7.33
CA ILE A 245 -10.70 -9.35 -6.16
C ILE A 245 -9.79 -8.14 -6.38
N TYR A 246 -8.55 -8.35 -6.83
CA TYR A 246 -7.64 -7.26 -7.18
C TYR A 246 -8.22 -6.37 -8.29
N GLU A 247 -8.83 -6.98 -9.31
CA GLU A 247 -9.49 -6.25 -10.40
C GLU A 247 -10.65 -5.38 -9.88
N ARG A 248 -11.48 -5.91 -8.97
CA ARG A 248 -12.57 -5.15 -8.36
C ARG A 248 -12.07 -3.94 -7.56
N ILE A 249 -10.97 -4.10 -6.81
CA ILE A 249 -10.36 -2.99 -6.08
C ILE A 249 -9.78 -1.95 -7.06
N ALA A 250 -9.11 -2.40 -8.12
CA ALA A 250 -8.55 -1.53 -9.14
C ALA A 250 -9.65 -0.75 -9.90
N ASN A 251 -10.81 -1.37 -10.17
CA ASN A 251 -11.96 -0.69 -10.76
C ASN A 251 -12.44 0.44 -9.85
N ASN A 252 -12.57 0.19 -8.55
CA ASN A 252 -12.99 1.20 -7.58
C ASN A 252 -12.01 2.38 -7.54
N ILE A 253 -10.69 2.11 -7.53
CA ILE A 253 -9.66 3.16 -7.63
C ILE A 253 -9.84 3.98 -8.92
N SER A 254 -10.08 3.32 -10.06
CA SER A 254 -10.22 4.02 -11.36
C SER A 254 -11.51 4.85 -11.45
N GLU A 255 -12.57 4.46 -10.75
CA GLU A 255 -13.86 5.18 -10.70
C GLU A 255 -13.75 6.45 -9.86
N GLU A 256 -13.01 6.43 -8.73
CA GLU A 256 -12.79 7.60 -7.87
C GLU A 256 -11.91 8.69 -8.51
N MET A 257 -11.21 8.38 -9.60
CA MET A 257 -10.39 9.32 -10.36
C MET A 257 -11.17 10.11 -11.42
N GLN A 258 -12.42 9.75 -11.68
CA GLN A 258 -13.29 10.41 -12.68
C GLN A 258 -14.11 11.53 -12.06
#